data_ff0369041e0ba78fb3ca8492aae5454a
#
_entry.id   ff0369041e0ba78fb3ca8492aae5454a
#
_cell.length_a   1.000
_cell.length_b   1.000
_cell.length_c   1.000
_cell.angle_alpha   90.00
_cell.angle_beta   90.00
_cell.angle_gamma   90.00
#
_symmetry.space_group_name_H-M   'P 1'
#
loop_
_entity.id
_entity.type
_entity.pdbx_description
1 polymer ?
#
loop_
_entity_poly.entity_id
_entity_poly.type
_entity_poly.pdbx_seq_one_letter_code
_entity_poly.pdbx_strand_id
1 'polypeptide(L)'
;FMSEIVATFDPFGTQLDFDKTLKKIQKSLGRANDGELYLESTRSESISYDDRKLRNASYNASKGFGIRAISDETIGYAHSPNISEKAIEKAGKTVELVISGSSSLTEPPKQTSRKLYSENDPMTSIPFEKKVELLREIDDHARSLDKRVLQVTANIGASIQEIVILR
;
A
#
# COMPACT_ATOMS: atom_id res chain seq x y z
N PHE A 1 -10.96 18.09 -20.72
CA PHE A 1 -10.87 17.44 -19.42
C PHE A 1 -9.48 16.88 -19.29
N MET A 2 -8.63 17.53 -18.46
CA MET A 2 -7.28 17.01 -18.14
C MET A 2 -7.49 15.78 -17.25
N SER A 3 -7.07 14.61 -17.72
CA SER A 3 -6.89 13.46 -16.86
C SER A 3 -5.84 13.85 -15.82
N GLU A 4 -6.23 14.01 -14.55
CA GLU A 4 -5.27 14.05 -13.47
C GLU A 4 -4.47 12.75 -13.54
N ILE A 5 -3.20 12.86 -13.91
CA ILE A 5 -2.26 11.76 -13.76
C ILE A 5 -2.16 11.57 -12.26
N VAL A 6 -2.83 10.54 -11.74
CA VAL A 6 -2.67 10.14 -10.35
C VAL A 6 -1.20 9.79 -10.18
N ALA A 7 -0.50 10.61 -9.41
CA ALA A 7 0.93 10.45 -9.21
C ALA A 7 1.19 9.05 -8.62
N THR A 8 1.95 8.24 -9.34
CA THR A 8 2.50 6.98 -8.87
C THR A 8 3.26 7.23 -7.57
N PHE A 9 3.18 6.31 -6.61
CA PHE A 9 3.92 6.42 -5.37
C PHE A 9 5.42 6.36 -5.64
N ASP A 10 6.04 7.51 -5.66
CA ASP A 10 7.49 7.68 -5.85
C ASP A 10 8.09 8.41 -4.64
N PRO A 11 8.41 7.68 -3.57
CA PRO A 11 8.97 8.27 -2.36
C PRO A 11 10.35 8.89 -2.59
N PHE A 12 11.13 8.37 -3.54
CA PHE A 12 12.49 8.86 -3.83
C PHE A 12 12.52 10.02 -4.80
N GLY A 13 11.52 10.21 -5.63
CA GLY A 13 11.38 11.39 -6.49
C GLY A 13 10.77 12.59 -5.78
N THR A 14 10.07 12.40 -4.65
CA THR A 14 9.26 13.44 -4.02
C THR A 14 9.61 13.77 -2.57
N GLN A 15 10.06 12.82 -1.76
CA GLN A 15 10.18 12.97 -0.30
C GLN A 15 11.53 12.57 0.27
N LEU A 16 12.23 11.65 -0.37
CA LEU A 16 13.48 11.06 0.10
C LEU A 16 14.58 11.21 -0.95
N ASP A 17 15.80 11.43 -0.48
CA ASP A 17 16.99 11.26 -1.29
C ASP A 17 17.42 9.77 -1.22
N PHE A 18 17.52 9.13 -2.39
CA PHE A 18 17.83 7.70 -2.48
C PHE A 18 19.16 7.35 -1.82
N ASP A 19 20.25 8.07 -2.19
CA ASP A 19 21.60 7.77 -1.70
C ASP A 19 21.74 8.01 -0.19
N LYS A 20 21.13 9.08 0.32
CA LYS A 20 21.11 9.34 1.76
C LYS A 20 20.32 8.30 2.52
N THR A 21 19.15 7.92 2.00
CA THR A 21 18.30 6.89 2.60
C THR A 21 19.02 5.54 2.63
N LEU A 22 19.60 5.13 1.50
CA LEU A 22 20.36 3.89 1.39
C LEU A 22 21.50 3.84 2.41
N LYS A 23 22.31 4.91 2.53
CA LYS A 23 23.40 5.00 3.52
C LYS A 23 22.89 4.87 4.96
N LYS A 24 21.74 5.50 5.29
CA LYS A 24 21.13 5.40 6.62
C LYS A 24 20.68 3.98 6.93
N ILE A 25 20.03 3.32 5.96
CA ILE A 25 19.59 1.93 6.12
C ILE A 25 20.78 0.99 6.24
N GLN A 26 21.77 1.09 5.37
CA GLN A 26 23.00 0.27 5.47
C GLN A 26 23.68 0.43 6.84
N LYS A 27 23.74 1.64 7.39
CA LYS A 27 24.28 1.89 8.73
C LYS A 27 23.44 1.19 9.80
N SER A 28 22.12 1.33 9.77
CA SER A 28 21.22 0.75 10.78
C SER A 28 21.14 -0.77 10.71
N LEU A 29 21.28 -1.33 9.50
CA LEU A 29 21.24 -2.77 9.25
C LEU A 29 22.62 -3.44 9.23
N GLY A 30 23.71 -2.70 9.42
CA GLY A 30 25.08 -3.19 9.26
C GLY A 30 25.49 -4.32 10.22
N ARG A 31 24.66 -4.63 11.22
CA ARG A 31 24.83 -5.76 12.14
C ARG A 31 23.76 -6.84 11.99
N ALA A 32 22.88 -6.69 11.01
CA ALA A 32 21.83 -7.65 10.73
C ALA A 32 22.28 -8.71 9.74
N ASN A 33 21.76 -9.93 9.87
CA ASN A 33 21.94 -10.98 8.87
C ASN A 33 21.08 -10.72 7.62
N ASP A 34 19.89 -10.11 7.82
CA ASP A 34 18.96 -9.66 6.76
C ASP A 34 18.20 -8.43 7.25
N GLY A 35 17.79 -7.59 6.32
CA GLY A 35 16.98 -6.42 6.65
C GLY A 35 16.50 -5.66 5.45
N GLU A 36 15.45 -4.88 5.67
CA GLU A 36 14.81 -4.12 4.60
C GLU A 36 14.16 -2.83 5.11
N LEU A 37 14.11 -1.84 4.23
CA LEU A 37 13.20 -0.71 4.31
C LEU A 37 12.04 -0.98 3.34
N TYR A 38 10.85 -1.08 3.88
CA TYR A 38 9.59 -1.25 3.15
C TYR A 38 8.82 0.06 3.18
N LEU A 39 8.48 0.59 2.02
CA LEU A 39 7.66 1.79 1.88
C LEU A 39 6.37 1.41 1.15
N GLU A 40 5.25 1.96 1.61
CA GLU A 40 3.94 1.60 1.09
C GLU A 40 3.04 2.82 0.95
N SER A 41 2.22 2.81 -0.10
CA SER A 41 1.06 3.66 -0.28
C SER A 41 -0.13 2.78 -0.64
N THR A 42 -1.22 2.91 0.09
CA THR A 42 -2.47 2.20 -0.16
C THR A 42 -3.60 3.20 -0.35
N ARG A 43 -4.40 2.99 -1.38
CA ARG A 43 -5.65 3.72 -1.63
C ARG A 43 -6.77 2.71 -1.80
N SER A 44 -7.94 2.99 -1.25
CA SER A 44 -9.10 2.13 -1.40
C SER A 44 -10.38 2.94 -1.50
N GLU A 45 -11.32 2.39 -2.22
CA GLU A 45 -12.66 2.93 -2.41
C GLU A 45 -13.68 1.84 -2.11
N SER A 46 -14.80 2.22 -1.49
CA SER A 46 -15.95 1.33 -1.28
C SER A 46 -17.23 2.11 -1.48
N ILE A 47 -18.14 1.55 -2.28
CA ILE A 47 -19.45 2.10 -2.58
C ILE A 47 -20.49 1.04 -2.24
N SER A 48 -21.46 1.39 -1.39
CA SER A 48 -22.54 0.50 -0.97
C SER A 48 -23.89 1.05 -1.43
N TYR A 49 -24.64 0.22 -2.12
CA TYR A 49 -25.99 0.48 -2.61
C TYR A 49 -26.95 -0.56 -2.00
N ASP A 50 -27.98 -0.10 -1.33
CA ASP A 50 -28.91 -0.96 -0.64
C ASP A 50 -30.34 -0.43 -0.84
N ASP A 51 -31.19 -1.32 -1.28
CA ASP A 51 -32.61 -1.07 -1.49
C ASP A 51 -32.87 0.25 -2.25
N ARG A 52 -32.37 0.34 -3.47
CA ARG A 52 -32.50 1.47 -4.40
C ARG A 52 -31.85 2.79 -3.93
N LYS A 53 -30.96 2.74 -2.94
CA LYS A 53 -30.31 3.94 -2.41
C LYS A 53 -28.81 3.76 -2.24
N LEU A 54 -28.07 4.78 -2.62
CA LEU A 54 -26.66 4.89 -2.22
C LEU A 54 -26.62 5.07 -0.69
N ARG A 55 -26.02 4.11 0.03
CA ARG A 55 -25.92 4.11 1.49
C ARG A 55 -24.62 4.66 1.98
N ASN A 56 -23.54 4.29 1.31
CA ASN A 56 -22.22 4.74 1.67
C ASN A 56 -21.33 4.86 0.45
N ALA A 57 -20.44 5.85 0.47
CA ALA A 57 -19.31 5.96 -0.42
C ALA A 57 -18.12 6.44 0.41
N SER A 58 -17.04 5.67 0.42
CA SER A 58 -15.83 6.00 1.19
C SER A 58 -14.59 5.87 0.32
N TYR A 59 -13.64 6.75 0.56
CA TYR A 59 -12.30 6.71 0.01
C TYR A 59 -11.30 6.83 1.14
N ASN A 60 -10.32 5.94 1.15
CA ASN A 60 -9.26 5.94 2.14
C ASN A 60 -7.90 5.96 1.45
N ALA A 61 -6.97 6.71 2.00
CA ALA A 61 -5.58 6.75 1.57
C ALA A 61 -4.68 6.69 2.79
N SER A 62 -3.68 5.82 2.74
CA SER A 62 -2.64 5.72 3.77
C SER A 62 -1.28 5.50 3.13
N LYS A 63 -0.23 5.97 3.82
CA LYS A 63 1.15 5.73 3.44
C LYS A 63 2.02 5.61 4.67
N GLY A 64 3.14 4.94 4.52
CA GLY A 64 4.09 4.78 5.60
C GLY A 64 5.30 3.96 5.19
N PHE A 65 6.16 3.69 6.15
CA PHE A 65 7.28 2.80 5.98
C PHE A 65 7.49 1.91 7.21
N GLY A 66 8.16 0.79 7.00
CA GLY A 66 8.67 -0.08 8.06
C GLY A 66 10.13 -0.44 7.79
N ILE A 67 10.92 -0.54 8.84
CA ILE A 67 12.27 -1.12 8.81
C ILE A 67 12.22 -2.42 9.58
N ARG A 68 12.67 -3.49 8.95
CA ARG A 68 12.85 -4.80 9.57
C ARG A 68 14.31 -5.18 9.51
N ALA A 69 14.83 -5.74 10.59
CA ALA A 69 16.15 -6.35 10.63
C ALA A 69 16.09 -7.67 11.38
N ILE A 70 16.85 -8.64 10.92
CA ILE A 70 16.97 -9.96 11.51
C ILE A 70 18.44 -10.18 11.87
N SER A 71 18.70 -10.54 13.12
CA SER A 71 20.02 -10.94 13.60
C SER A 71 19.84 -12.21 14.43
N ASP A 72 20.30 -13.32 13.88
CA ASP A 72 20.13 -14.68 14.42
C ASP A 72 18.62 -14.96 14.71
N GLU A 73 18.24 -15.14 15.98
CA GLU A 73 16.86 -15.38 16.39
C GLU A 73 16.10 -14.08 16.76
N THR A 74 16.76 -12.92 16.63
CA THR A 74 16.19 -11.63 17.03
C THR A 74 15.68 -10.88 15.81
N ILE A 75 14.44 -10.36 15.91
CA ILE A 75 13.82 -9.51 14.89
C ILE A 75 13.59 -8.12 15.48
N GLY A 76 14.22 -7.11 14.89
CA GLY A 76 13.94 -5.70 15.14
C GLY A 76 12.96 -5.17 14.10
N TYR A 77 11.93 -4.44 14.55
CA TYR A 77 10.95 -3.80 13.68
C TYR A 77 10.57 -2.42 14.19
N ALA A 78 10.54 -1.44 13.28
CA ALA A 78 10.04 -0.09 13.58
C ALA A 78 9.32 0.47 12.35
N HIS A 79 8.26 1.24 12.54
CA HIS A 79 7.47 1.83 11.46
C HIS A 79 7.02 3.26 11.77
N SER A 80 6.59 3.97 10.74
CA SER A 80 5.98 5.30 10.86
C SER A 80 5.10 5.62 9.65
N PRO A 81 3.98 6.32 9.82
CA PRO A 81 3.20 6.86 8.71
C PRO A 81 3.89 8.08 8.06
N ASN A 82 4.87 8.70 8.71
CA ASN A 82 5.59 9.84 8.19
C ASN A 82 6.82 9.39 7.41
N ILE A 83 6.74 9.45 6.08
CA ILE A 83 7.86 9.15 5.18
C ILE A 83 8.76 10.38 5.11
N SER A 84 9.83 10.36 5.90
CA SER A 84 10.87 11.40 5.89
C SER A 84 12.22 10.80 6.31
N GLU A 85 13.32 11.40 5.86
CA GLU A 85 14.66 10.95 6.25
C GLU A 85 14.88 10.93 7.77
N LYS A 86 14.29 11.90 8.49
CA LYS A 86 14.36 11.96 9.95
C LYS A 86 13.61 10.81 10.63
N ALA A 87 12.43 10.48 10.11
CA ALA A 87 11.62 9.36 10.64
C ALA A 87 12.32 8.02 10.37
N ILE A 88 12.88 7.83 9.17
CA ILE A 88 13.65 6.65 8.80
C ILE A 88 14.88 6.49 9.70
N GLU A 89 15.63 7.57 9.94
CA GLU A 89 16.78 7.55 10.84
C GLU A 89 16.38 7.17 12.28
N LYS A 90 15.28 7.73 12.79
CA LYS A 90 14.76 7.38 14.12
C LYS A 90 14.37 5.91 14.21
N ALA A 91 13.64 5.41 13.22
CA ALA A 91 13.22 4.01 13.15
C ALA A 91 14.43 3.07 13.03
N GLY A 92 15.43 3.43 12.20
CA GLY A 92 16.68 2.70 12.06
C GLY A 92 17.43 2.57 13.37
N LYS A 93 17.56 3.64 14.15
CA LYS A 93 18.16 3.60 15.50
C LYS A 93 17.40 2.69 16.46
N THR A 94 16.06 2.67 16.37
CA THR A 94 15.23 1.78 17.19
C THR A 94 15.52 0.31 16.85
N VAL A 95 15.59 -0.02 15.56
CA VAL A 95 15.92 -1.38 15.10
C VAL A 95 17.33 -1.77 15.50
N GLU A 96 18.33 -0.88 15.35
CA GLU A 96 19.72 -1.11 15.73
C GLU A 96 19.89 -1.47 17.23
N LEU A 97 19.06 -0.88 18.11
CA LEU A 97 19.08 -1.20 19.55
C LEU A 97 18.58 -2.62 19.85
N VAL A 98 17.71 -3.16 19.02
CA VAL A 98 17.11 -4.49 19.19
C VAL A 98 18.06 -5.57 18.67
N ILE A 99 18.73 -5.32 17.54
CA ILE A 99 19.68 -6.26 16.93
C ILE A 99 21.06 -6.07 17.52
N SER A 100 21.39 -6.76 18.60
CA SER A 100 22.70 -6.72 19.27
C SER A 100 23.55 -7.95 18.96
N GLY A 101 23.71 -8.35 17.69
CA GLY A 101 24.45 -9.52 17.28
C GLY A 101 25.63 -9.22 16.32
N SER A 102 26.50 -10.21 16.10
CA SER A 102 27.50 -10.17 15.03
C SER A 102 26.89 -10.74 13.74
N SER A 103 26.91 -9.97 12.67
CA SER A 103 26.37 -10.41 11.39
C SER A 103 27.36 -11.28 10.61
N SER A 104 26.88 -12.37 10.01
CA SER A 104 27.44 -12.94 8.79
C SER A 104 26.68 -12.34 7.60
N LEU A 105 27.39 -11.73 6.65
CA LEU A 105 26.78 -11.20 5.43
C LEU A 105 26.14 -12.36 4.65
N THR A 106 24.84 -12.33 4.51
CA THR A 106 24.09 -13.21 3.62
C THR A 106 23.99 -12.55 2.24
N GLU A 107 24.21 -13.29 1.16
CA GLU A 107 24.02 -12.75 -0.18
C GLU A 107 22.56 -12.29 -0.35
N PRO A 108 22.34 -11.11 -0.97
CA PRO A 108 21.00 -10.64 -1.22
C PRO A 108 20.25 -11.64 -2.12
N PRO A 109 18.97 -11.91 -1.87
CA PRO A 109 18.20 -12.83 -2.70
C PRO A 109 18.13 -12.32 -4.14
N LYS A 110 18.18 -13.24 -5.11
CA LYS A 110 18.02 -12.89 -6.52
C LYS A 110 16.66 -12.23 -6.74
N GLN A 111 16.65 -11.15 -7.50
CA GLN A 111 15.39 -10.50 -7.88
C GLN A 111 14.51 -11.48 -8.65
N THR A 112 13.33 -11.75 -8.11
CA THR A 112 12.32 -12.64 -8.70
C THR A 112 11.08 -11.87 -9.14
N SER A 113 11.16 -10.54 -9.19
CA SER A 113 10.04 -9.67 -9.55
C SER A 113 9.54 -9.99 -10.96
N ARG A 114 8.27 -10.36 -11.05
CA ARG A 114 7.53 -10.55 -12.30
C ARG A 114 6.39 -9.56 -12.35
N LYS A 115 6.15 -8.95 -13.51
CA LYS A 115 4.98 -8.08 -13.71
C LYS A 115 3.72 -8.95 -13.77
N LEU A 116 3.08 -9.15 -12.62
CA LEU A 116 1.89 -10.00 -12.47
C LEU A 116 0.59 -9.20 -12.57
N TYR A 117 0.65 -7.88 -12.36
CA TYR A 117 -0.53 -7.02 -12.27
C TYR A 117 -0.45 -5.87 -13.28
N SER A 118 -1.61 -5.34 -13.63
CA SER A 118 -1.74 -4.14 -14.45
C SER A 118 -1.37 -2.90 -13.61
N GLU A 119 -0.82 -1.87 -14.27
CA GLU A 119 -0.55 -0.57 -13.64
C GLU A 119 -1.77 0.37 -13.68
N ASN A 120 -2.91 -0.11 -14.19
CA ASN A 120 -4.12 0.68 -14.26
C ASN A 120 -4.69 0.91 -12.87
N ASP A 121 -5.00 2.16 -12.55
CA ASP A 121 -5.69 2.51 -11.32
C ASP A 121 -7.20 2.17 -11.45
N PRO A 122 -7.72 1.17 -10.72
CA PRO A 122 -9.11 0.75 -10.84
C PRO A 122 -10.09 1.80 -10.29
N MET A 123 -9.64 2.75 -9.48
CA MET A 123 -10.49 3.78 -8.88
C MET A 123 -10.74 4.94 -9.83
N THR A 124 -9.73 5.33 -10.62
CA THR A 124 -9.82 6.47 -11.54
C THR A 124 -10.23 6.06 -12.95
N SER A 125 -10.10 4.78 -13.32
CA SER A 125 -10.45 4.27 -14.66
C SER A 125 -11.95 4.37 -14.99
N ILE A 126 -12.82 4.33 -13.96
CA ILE A 126 -14.28 4.44 -14.10
C ILE A 126 -14.77 5.59 -13.22
N PRO A 127 -15.50 6.58 -13.77
CA PRO A 127 -16.10 7.66 -13.00
C PRO A 127 -17.04 7.16 -11.90
N PHE A 128 -17.11 7.89 -10.78
CA PHE A 128 -17.96 7.53 -9.64
C PHE A 128 -19.43 7.33 -10.02
N GLU A 129 -19.96 8.22 -10.87
CA GLU A 129 -21.33 8.17 -11.35
C GLU A 129 -21.64 6.86 -12.09
N LYS A 130 -20.68 6.38 -12.88
CA LYS A 130 -20.81 5.10 -13.61
C LYS A 130 -20.81 3.89 -12.68
N LYS A 131 -20.06 3.94 -11.59
CA LYS A 131 -20.07 2.89 -10.56
C LYS A 131 -21.42 2.84 -9.85
N VAL A 132 -22.00 4.01 -9.52
CA VAL A 132 -23.33 4.11 -8.90
C VAL A 132 -24.41 3.66 -9.88
N GLU A 133 -24.31 4.01 -11.17
CA GLU A 133 -25.23 3.56 -12.23
C GLU A 133 -25.22 2.04 -12.34
N LEU A 134 -24.05 1.41 -12.37
CA LEU A 134 -23.90 -0.06 -12.39
C LEU A 134 -24.58 -0.72 -11.18
N LEU A 135 -24.40 -0.17 -9.98
CA LEU A 135 -25.06 -0.71 -8.78
C LEU A 135 -26.57 -0.61 -8.85
N ARG A 136 -27.10 0.47 -9.44
CA ARG A 136 -28.52 0.63 -9.69
C ARG A 136 -29.05 -0.39 -10.71
N GLU A 137 -28.32 -0.58 -11.80
CA GLU A 137 -28.68 -1.58 -12.82
C GLU A 137 -28.70 -2.99 -12.24
N ILE A 138 -27.77 -3.35 -11.32
CA ILE A 138 -27.76 -4.61 -10.61
C ILE A 138 -29.02 -4.77 -9.76
N ASP A 139 -29.41 -3.75 -8.98
CA ASP A 139 -30.63 -3.77 -8.16
C ASP A 139 -31.88 -3.96 -9.03
N ASP A 140 -32.00 -3.17 -10.09
CA ASP A 140 -33.14 -3.21 -11.02
C ASP A 140 -33.22 -4.57 -11.73
N HIS A 141 -32.10 -5.11 -12.19
CA HIS A 141 -32.04 -6.42 -12.82
C HIS A 141 -32.46 -7.53 -11.87
N ALA A 142 -31.91 -7.56 -10.67
CA ALA A 142 -32.25 -8.58 -9.66
C ALA A 142 -33.76 -8.59 -9.34
N ARG A 143 -34.39 -7.41 -9.20
CA ARG A 143 -35.83 -7.29 -8.96
C ARG A 143 -36.67 -7.66 -10.17
N SER A 144 -36.15 -7.53 -11.38
CA SER A 144 -36.84 -7.91 -12.61
C SER A 144 -36.96 -9.40 -12.78
N LEU A 145 -36.03 -10.19 -12.18
CA LEU A 145 -36.01 -11.65 -12.30
C LEU A 145 -37.15 -12.33 -11.52
N ASP A 146 -37.50 -11.80 -10.36
CA ASP A 146 -38.58 -12.40 -9.56
C ASP A 146 -39.23 -11.34 -8.63
N LYS A 147 -40.54 -11.24 -8.64
CA LYS A 147 -41.32 -10.32 -7.78
C LYS A 147 -41.14 -10.57 -6.28
N ARG A 148 -40.63 -11.74 -5.88
CA ARG A 148 -40.28 -12.06 -4.49
C ARG A 148 -38.98 -11.44 -4.00
N VAL A 149 -38.19 -10.82 -4.89
CA VAL A 149 -36.99 -10.08 -4.49
C VAL A 149 -37.45 -8.77 -3.84
N LEU A 150 -37.39 -8.73 -2.51
CA LEU A 150 -37.85 -7.58 -1.72
C LEU A 150 -36.73 -6.59 -1.43
N GLN A 151 -35.49 -7.07 -1.28
CA GLN A 151 -34.32 -6.26 -0.98
C GLN A 151 -33.11 -6.73 -1.80
N VAL A 152 -32.31 -5.80 -2.25
CA VAL A 152 -31.04 -6.04 -2.94
C VAL A 152 -29.97 -5.16 -2.31
N THR A 153 -28.84 -5.76 -1.98
CA THR A 153 -27.65 -5.04 -1.53
C THR A 153 -26.52 -5.35 -2.49
N ALA A 154 -25.89 -4.32 -3.03
CA ALA A 154 -24.76 -4.43 -3.94
C ALA A 154 -23.63 -3.51 -3.50
N ASN A 155 -22.39 -3.98 -3.65
CA ASN A 155 -21.20 -3.22 -3.24
C ASN A 155 -20.14 -3.28 -4.34
N ILE A 156 -19.42 -2.17 -4.51
CA ILE A 156 -18.20 -2.10 -5.31
C ILE A 156 -17.06 -1.71 -4.37
N GLY A 157 -15.97 -2.46 -4.43
CA GLY A 157 -14.72 -2.13 -3.75
C GLY A 157 -13.56 -2.17 -4.73
N ALA A 158 -12.65 -1.23 -4.60
CA ALA A 158 -11.39 -1.18 -5.33
C ALA A 158 -10.26 -0.77 -4.40
N SER A 159 -9.06 -1.30 -4.65
CA SER A 159 -7.85 -0.88 -3.92
C SER A 159 -6.64 -0.94 -4.84
N ILE A 160 -5.69 -0.06 -4.56
CA ILE A 160 -4.35 -0.08 -5.14
C ILE A 160 -3.33 0.02 -4.02
N GLN A 161 -2.33 -0.82 -4.09
CA GLN A 161 -1.20 -0.84 -3.16
C GLN A 161 0.08 -0.73 -3.96
N GLU A 162 0.90 0.25 -3.62
CA GLU A 162 2.18 0.51 -4.25
C GLU A 162 3.27 0.32 -3.21
N ILE A 163 4.28 -0.49 -3.51
CA ILE A 163 5.30 -0.92 -2.58
C ILE A 163 6.68 -0.67 -3.17
N VAL A 164 7.58 -0.11 -2.37
CA VAL A 164 9.01 0.02 -2.68
C VAL A 164 9.82 -0.61 -1.56
N ILE A 165 10.73 -1.52 -1.91
CA ILE A 165 11.59 -2.23 -0.94
C ILE A 165 13.05 -1.96 -1.27
N LEU A 166 13.81 -1.53 -0.25
CA LEU A 166 15.28 -1.47 -0.28
C LEU A 166 15.84 -2.55 0.66
N ARG A 167 16.76 -3.33 0.14
CA ARG A 167 17.53 -4.37 0.86
C ARG A 167 19.02 -4.11 0.74
#